data_7e942c8a29bd1d9fb8995733805b4ac2
#
_entry.id   7e942c8a29bd1d9fb8995733805b4ac2
#
_cell.length_a   1.000
_cell.length_b   1.000
_cell.length_c   1.000
_cell.angle_alpha   90.00
_cell.angle_beta   90.00
_cell.angle_gamma   90.00
#
_symmetry.space_group_name_H-M   'P 1'
#
loop_
_entity.id
_entity.type
_entity.pdbx_description
1 polymer ?
#
loop_
_entity_poly.entity_id
_entity_poly.type
_entity_poly.pdbx_seq_one_letter_code
_entity_poly.pdbx_strand_id
1 'polypeptide(L)'
;LLQSMEEDRRNRRTFRQAMAKELREHKSSFLVFSVLRILVIVSLVRKIMRGSYESAFFCLLALCLLYLPSWLQVKLRIELPPPLEITILCFIYAAEILGEVNAFYVVVPNWDTMLHTINGFLAAAVGFSMVMLLNDDDRITFHLSPAFLALVAFCFSMTIGVLWEFFEFGMDFFLGTDMQKDTVIHAIHSVSLDPTLSNKVVTIPDIQDVVINGESLGLGGYLDIGLLDTME
;
A
#
# COMPACT_ATOMS: atom_id res chain seq x y z
N LEU A 1 -47.30 10.15 -12.72
CA LEU A 1 -46.60 9.09 -13.46
C LEU A 1 -45.72 9.70 -14.60
N LEU A 2 -46.23 10.56 -15.48
CA LEU A 2 -45.47 11.22 -16.57
C LEU A 2 -44.37 12.12 -16.05
N GLN A 3 -44.60 12.95 -15.02
CA GLN A 3 -43.58 13.81 -14.41
C GLN A 3 -42.44 13.01 -13.77
N SER A 4 -42.75 11.90 -13.09
CA SER A 4 -41.73 11.05 -12.48
C SER A 4 -40.88 10.32 -13.54
N MET A 5 -41.44 9.97 -14.68
CA MET A 5 -40.70 9.37 -15.81
C MET A 5 -39.82 10.39 -16.53
N GLU A 6 -40.24 11.66 -16.63
CA GLU A 6 -39.42 12.74 -17.19
C GLU A 6 -38.23 13.10 -16.29
N GLU A 7 -38.44 13.11 -14.97
CA GLU A 7 -37.41 13.37 -13.98
C GLU A 7 -36.36 12.24 -13.96
N ASP A 8 -36.77 10.97 -14.05
CA ASP A 8 -35.88 9.81 -14.17
C ASP A 8 -35.07 9.84 -15.49
N ARG A 9 -35.71 10.21 -16.61
CA ARG A 9 -35.01 10.42 -17.90
C ARG A 9 -34.01 11.56 -17.86
N ARG A 10 -34.32 12.64 -17.17
CA ARG A 10 -33.43 13.80 -17.00
C ARG A 10 -32.24 13.42 -16.12
N ASN A 11 -32.46 12.70 -15.03
CA ASN A 11 -31.42 12.23 -14.14
C ASN A 11 -30.47 11.23 -14.84
N ARG A 12 -30.99 10.32 -15.64
CA ARG A 12 -30.18 9.39 -16.47
C ARG A 12 -29.40 10.10 -17.57
N ARG A 13 -29.93 11.17 -18.16
CA ARG A 13 -29.20 11.98 -19.15
C ARG A 13 -28.05 12.78 -18.49
N THR A 14 -28.29 13.41 -17.36
CA THR A 14 -27.27 14.14 -16.58
C THR A 14 -26.18 13.18 -16.09
N PHE A 15 -26.52 12.01 -15.60
CA PHE A 15 -25.55 10.99 -15.20
C PHE A 15 -24.69 10.49 -16.38
N ARG A 16 -25.31 10.20 -17.52
CA ARG A 16 -24.57 9.78 -18.73
C ARG A 16 -23.67 10.90 -19.28
N GLN A 17 -24.10 12.15 -19.21
CA GLN A 17 -23.31 13.30 -19.63
C GLN A 17 -22.14 13.56 -18.68
N ALA A 18 -22.35 13.45 -17.38
CA ALA A 18 -21.29 13.54 -16.37
C ALA A 18 -20.25 12.42 -16.58
N MET A 19 -20.71 11.19 -16.72
CA MET A 19 -19.83 10.04 -16.98
C MET A 19 -19.07 10.16 -18.31
N ALA A 20 -19.72 10.67 -19.37
CA ALA A 20 -19.06 10.89 -20.67
C ALA A 20 -18.04 12.04 -20.61
N LYS A 21 -18.26 13.05 -19.78
CA LYS A 21 -17.31 14.13 -19.52
C LYS A 21 -16.11 13.60 -18.73
N GLU A 22 -16.35 12.86 -17.67
CA GLU A 22 -15.33 12.21 -16.84
C GLU A 22 -14.47 11.23 -17.65
N LEU A 23 -15.10 10.39 -18.47
CA LEU A 23 -14.40 9.52 -19.44
C LEU A 23 -13.57 10.28 -20.49
N ARG A 24 -13.91 11.53 -20.78
CA ARG A 24 -13.17 12.37 -21.74
C ARG A 24 -11.97 13.05 -21.11
N GLU A 25 -12.10 13.45 -19.85
CA GLU A 25 -11.06 14.14 -19.06
C GLU A 25 -10.07 13.13 -18.45
N HIS A 26 -10.53 11.93 -18.08
CA HIS A 26 -9.74 10.87 -17.45
C HIS A 26 -9.54 9.60 -18.32
N LYS A 27 -9.44 9.78 -19.64
CA LYS A 27 -9.29 8.62 -20.58
C LYS A 27 -8.11 7.72 -20.23
N SER A 28 -6.99 8.28 -19.80
CA SER A 28 -5.78 7.53 -19.44
C SER A 28 -6.00 6.68 -18.20
N SER A 29 -6.57 7.25 -17.14
CA SER A 29 -6.88 6.53 -15.89
C SER A 29 -7.89 5.41 -16.13
N PHE A 30 -8.94 5.68 -16.92
CA PHE A 30 -9.94 4.66 -17.27
C PHE A 30 -9.34 3.51 -18.09
N LEU A 31 -8.43 3.81 -19.02
CA LEU A 31 -7.74 2.78 -19.79
C LEU A 31 -6.89 1.91 -18.88
N VAL A 32 -6.07 2.52 -18.02
CA VAL A 32 -5.22 1.79 -17.04
C VAL A 32 -6.08 0.95 -16.12
N PHE A 33 -7.12 1.51 -15.52
CA PHE A 33 -8.07 0.78 -14.69
C PHE A 33 -8.64 -0.45 -15.39
N SER A 34 -9.09 -0.27 -16.65
CA SER A 34 -9.69 -1.37 -17.42
C SER A 34 -8.69 -2.47 -17.75
N VAL A 35 -7.46 -2.10 -18.13
CA VAL A 35 -6.37 -3.05 -18.41
C VAL A 35 -6.00 -3.83 -17.16
N LEU A 36 -5.74 -3.14 -16.05
CA LEU A 36 -5.37 -3.78 -14.78
C LEU A 36 -6.48 -4.72 -14.30
N ARG A 37 -7.74 -4.30 -14.38
CA ARG A 37 -8.89 -5.14 -14.02
C ARG A 37 -8.96 -6.43 -14.84
N ILE A 38 -8.74 -6.34 -16.17
CA ILE A 38 -8.70 -7.52 -17.04
C ILE A 38 -7.56 -8.45 -16.60
N LEU A 39 -6.36 -7.93 -16.35
CA LEU A 39 -5.21 -8.71 -15.91
C LEU A 39 -5.47 -9.43 -14.57
N VAL A 40 -6.12 -8.74 -13.61
CA VAL A 40 -6.50 -9.35 -12.33
C VAL A 40 -7.54 -10.46 -12.53
N ILE A 41 -8.55 -10.24 -13.36
CA ILE A 41 -9.58 -11.27 -13.66
C ILE A 41 -8.92 -12.51 -14.32
N VAL A 42 -8.02 -12.32 -15.27
CA VAL A 42 -7.27 -13.42 -15.89
C VAL A 42 -6.43 -14.17 -14.84
N SER A 43 -5.77 -13.45 -13.94
CA SER A 43 -5.01 -14.05 -12.84
C SER A 43 -5.93 -14.83 -11.90
N LEU A 44 -7.08 -14.27 -11.53
CA LEU A 44 -8.08 -14.93 -10.68
C LEU A 44 -8.54 -16.25 -11.29
N VAL A 45 -8.95 -16.25 -12.55
CA VAL A 45 -9.39 -17.47 -13.25
C VAL A 45 -8.29 -18.53 -13.27
N ARG A 46 -7.05 -18.13 -13.60
CA ARG A 46 -5.89 -19.04 -13.57
C ARG A 46 -5.62 -19.65 -12.19
N LYS A 47 -5.72 -18.84 -11.12
CA LYS A 47 -5.46 -19.28 -9.75
C LYS A 47 -6.57 -20.22 -9.24
N ILE A 48 -7.84 -19.94 -9.56
CA ILE A 48 -8.96 -20.83 -9.27
C ILE A 48 -8.78 -22.19 -10.00
N MET A 49 -8.45 -22.16 -11.29
CA MET A 49 -8.21 -23.39 -12.08
C MET A 49 -7.04 -24.24 -11.53
N ARG A 50 -6.08 -23.61 -10.86
CA ARG A 50 -4.94 -24.29 -10.22
C ARG A 50 -5.20 -24.70 -8.77
N GLY A 51 -6.37 -24.40 -8.22
CA GLY A 51 -6.72 -24.69 -6.82
C GLY A 51 -6.02 -23.82 -5.79
N SER A 52 -5.38 -22.70 -6.22
CA SER A 52 -4.73 -21.74 -5.32
C SER A 52 -5.74 -20.75 -4.76
N TYR A 53 -6.52 -21.15 -3.77
CA TYR A 53 -7.60 -20.33 -3.22
C TYR A 53 -7.10 -19.09 -2.47
N GLU A 54 -5.96 -19.18 -1.80
CA GLU A 54 -5.30 -18.05 -1.16
C GLU A 54 -4.95 -16.94 -2.17
N SER A 55 -4.23 -17.28 -3.24
CA SER A 55 -3.96 -16.32 -4.33
C SER A 55 -5.23 -15.81 -5.01
N ALA A 56 -6.29 -16.61 -5.08
CA ALA A 56 -7.58 -16.18 -5.61
C ALA A 56 -8.24 -15.13 -4.70
N PHE A 57 -8.08 -15.24 -3.37
CA PHE A 57 -8.54 -14.24 -2.41
C PHE A 57 -7.84 -12.90 -2.63
N PHE A 58 -6.51 -12.87 -2.79
CA PHE A 58 -5.78 -11.63 -3.11
C PHE A 58 -6.19 -11.01 -4.45
N CYS A 59 -6.49 -11.82 -5.47
CA CYS A 59 -7.06 -11.31 -6.71
C CYS A 59 -8.44 -10.64 -6.51
N LEU A 60 -9.31 -11.21 -5.66
CA LEU A 60 -10.59 -10.59 -5.34
C LEU A 60 -10.42 -9.30 -4.54
N LEU A 61 -9.49 -9.30 -3.57
CA LEU A 61 -9.12 -8.11 -2.81
C LEU A 61 -8.63 -6.99 -3.74
N ALA A 62 -7.71 -7.31 -4.66
CA ALA A 62 -7.22 -6.36 -5.65
C ALA A 62 -8.35 -5.78 -6.52
N LEU A 63 -9.32 -6.61 -6.96
CA LEU A 63 -10.48 -6.11 -7.69
C LEU A 63 -11.31 -5.12 -6.88
N CYS A 64 -11.47 -5.34 -5.59
CA CYS A 64 -12.15 -4.40 -4.68
C CYS A 64 -11.33 -3.11 -4.50
N LEU A 65 -10.03 -3.24 -4.25
CA LEU A 65 -9.13 -2.09 -4.02
C LEU A 65 -8.99 -1.19 -5.26
N LEU A 66 -9.05 -1.74 -6.48
CA LEU A 66 -9.03 -0.95 -7.71
C LEU A 66 -10.22 0.04 -7.82
N TYR A 67 -11.31 -0.16 -7.07
CA TYR A 67 -12.39 0.82 -6.99
C TYR A 67 -12.17 1.90 -5.93
N LEU A 68 -11.18 1.73 -5.06
CA LEU A 68 -10.93 2.64 -3.93
C LEU A 68 -10.68 4.08 -4.36
N PRO A 69 -9.85 4.39 -5.39
CA PRO A 69 -9.64 5.76 -5.83
C PRO A 69 -10.94 6.44 -6.26
N SER A 70 -11.76 5.78 -7.09
CA SER A 70 -13.03 6.31 -7.55
C SER A 70 -14.04 6.50 -6.41
N TRP A 71 -14.07 5.56 -5.46
CA TRP A 71 -14.93 5.68 -4.27
C TRP A 71 -14.53 6.86 -3.39
N LEU A 72 -13.20 7.06 -3.17
CA LEU A 72 -12.67 8.19 -2.41
C LEU A 72 -13.00 9.52 -3.07
N GLN A 73 -12.83 9.64 -4.37
CA GLN A 73 -13.18 10.85 -5.14
C GLN A 73 -14.65 11.25 -4.92
N VAL A 74 -15.56 10.28 -5.05
CA VAL A 74 -16.99 10.51 -4.84
C VAL A 74 -17.31 10.85 -3.37
N LYS A 75 -16.74 10.11 -2.43
CA LYS A 75 -17.02 10.25 -0.99
C LYS A 75 -16.50 11.58 -0.42
N LEU A 76 -15.29 11.96 -0.80
CA LEU A 76 -14.61 13.15 -0.32
C LEU A 76 -14.88 14.38 -1.18
N ARG A 77 -15.57 14.21 -2.32
CA ARG A 77 -15.84 15.26 -3.32
C ARG A 77 -14.57 15.96 -3.80
N ILE A 78 -13.51 15.18 -4.00
CA ILE A 78 -12.22 15.63 -4.53
C ILE A 78 -12.02 15.05 -5.92
N GLU A 79 -11.26 15.73 -6.77
CA GLU A 79 -10.80 15.22 -8.05
C GLU A 79 -9.32 14.87 -7.93
N LEU A 80 -8.97 13.59 -8.15
CA LEU A 80 -7.58 13.17 -8.20
C LEU A 80 -6.99 13.49 -9.57
N PRO A 81 -5.81 14.13 -9.64
CA PRO A 81 -5.12 14.29 -10.91
C PRO A 81 -4.86 12.92 -11.57
N PRO A 82 -5.04 12.78 -12.91
CA PRO A 82 -4.87 11.50 -13.59
C PRO A 82 -3.54 10.77 -13.32
N PRO A 83 -2.38 11.45 -13.23
CA PRO A 83 -1.13 10.78 -12.88
C PRO A 83 -1.16 10.14 -11.49
N LEU A 84 -1.75 10.81 -10.49
CA LEU A 84 -1.86 10.30 -9.13
C LEU A 84 -2.81 9.08 -9.08
N GLU A 85 -3.96 9.17 -9.73
CA GLU A 85 -4.91 8.07 -9.83
C GLU A 85 -4.27 6.83 -10.50
N ILE A 86 -3.56 7.02 -11.62
CA ILE A 86 -2.82 5.95 -12.31
C ILE A 86 -1.76 5.33 -11.39
N THR A 87 -1.03 6.16 -10.66
CA THR A 87 0.00 5.67 -9.73
C THR A 87 -0.63 4.81 -8.63
N ILE A 88 -1.75 5.23 -8.04
CA ILE A 88 -2.48 4.43 -7.04
C ILE A 88 -2.96 3.10 -7.62
N LEU A 89 -3.53 3.11 -8.83
CA LEU A 89 -3.99 1.88 -9.49
C LEU A 89 -2.83 0.91 -9.77
N CYS A 90 -1.71 1.42 -10.28
CA CYS A 90 -0.51 0.62 -10.52
C CYS A 90 0.10 0.10 -9.21
N PHE A 91 0.10 0.91 -8.15
CA PHE A 91 0.55 0.51 -6.82
C PHE A 91 -0.26 -0.67 -6.28
N ILE A 92 -1.60 -0.57 -6.31
CA ILE A 92 -2.49 -1.67 -5.87
C ILE A 92 -2.20 -2.96 -6.67
N TYR A 93 -2.03 -2.84 -7.98
CA TYR A 93 -1.71 -4.00 -8.81
C TYR A 93 -0.31 -4.57 -8.49
N ALA A 94 0.67 -3.72 -8.25
CA ALA A 94 2.02 -4.12 -7.91
C ALA A 94 2.09 -4.84 -6.56
N ALA A 95 1.40 -4.32 -5.54
CA ALA A 95 1.35 -4.93 -4.22
C ALA A 95 0.63 -6.28 -4.25
N GLU A 96 -0.63 -6.31 -4.69
CA GLU A 96 -1.48 -7.49 -4.58
C GLU A 96 -1.16 -8.57 -5.63
N ILE A 97 -0.98 -8.17 -6.90
CA ILE A 97 -0.84 -9.15 -7.99
C ILE A 97 0.62 -9.52 -8.26
N LEU A 98 1.50 -8.54 -8.35
CA LEU A 98 2.92 -8.85 -8.53
C LEU A 98 3.54 -9.30 -7.22
N GLY A 99 3.29 -8.60 -6.11
CA GLY A 99 3.80 -8.90 -4.79
C GLY A 99 3.33 -10.26 -4.28
N GLU A 100 2.05 -10.36 -3.90
CA GLU A 100 1.49 -11.54 -3.25
C GLU A 100 1.22 -12.69 -4.25
N VAL A 101 0.49 -12.44 -5.33
CA VAL A 101 0.06 -13.51 -6.25
C VAL A 101 1.20 -14.08 -7.08
N ASN A 102 2.19 -13.27 -7.46
CA ASN A 102 3.36 -13.66 -8.26
C ASN A 102 4.66 -13.75 -7.44
N ALA A 103 4.58 -13.61 -6.13
CA ALA A 103 5.69 -13.73 -5.18
C ALA A 103 6.86 -12.76 -5.42
N PHE A 104 6.61 -11.54 -5.92
CA PHE A 104 7.67 -10.55 -6.16
C PHE A 104 8.33 -10.11 -4.86
N TYR A 105 7.63 -10.11 -3.74
CA TYR A 105 8.22 -9.90 -2.41
C TYR A 105 9.37 -10.86 -2.10
N VAL A 106 9.33 -12.08 -2.66
CA VAL A 106 10.36 -13.11 -2.42
C VAL A 106 11.43 -13.14 -3.52
N VAL A 107 11.03 -12.92 -4.79
CA VAL A 107 11.93 -13.16 -5.94
C VAL A 107 12.56 -11.88 -6.50
N VAL A 108 12.03 -10.70 -6.17
CA VAL A 108 12.55 -9.43 -6.66
C VAL A 108 13.16 -8.65 -5.49
N PRO A 109 14.49 -8.47 -5.47
CA PRO A 109 15.13 -7.72 -4.39
C PRO A 109 14.54 -6.31 -4.23
N ASN A 110 14.38 -5.88 -3.00
CA ASN A 110 13.87 -4.55 -2.63
C ASN A 110 12.48 -4.21 -3.22
N TRP A 111 11.67 -5.24 -3.53
CA TRP A 111 10.30 -5.01 -4.03
C TRP A 111 9.45 -4.31 -2.99
N ASP A 112 9.57 -4.74 -1.76
CA ASP A 112 8.88 -4.20 -0.61
C ASP A 112 9.28 -2.75 -0.33
N THR A 113 10.57 -2.48 -0.16
CA THR A 113 11.13 -1.13 -0.02
C THR A 113 10.63 -0.15 -1.09
N MET A 114 10.56 -0.62 -2.35
CA MET A 114 10.02 0.18 -3.45
C MET A 114 8.55 0.53 -3.22
N LEU A 115 7.75 -0.42 -2.77
CA LEU A 115 6.32 -0.20 -2.51
C LEU A 115 6.10 0.72 -1.31
N HIS A 116 6.83 0.53 -0.21
CA HIS A 116 6.81 1.42 0.95
C HIS A 116 7.18 2.86 0.56
N THR A 117 8.23 3.04 -0.26
CA THR A 117 8.62 4.35 -0.79
C THR A 117 7.49 5.01 -1.60
N ILE A 118 6.85 4.27 -2.51
CA ILE A 118 5.73 4.78 -3.32
C ILE A 118 4.55 5.13 -2.42
N ASN A 119 4.22 4.26 -1.46
CA ASN A 119 3.14 4.50 -0.49
C ASN A 119 3.40 5.77 0.32
N GLY A 120 4.63 5.99 0.78
CA GLY A 120 5.04 7.22 1.48
C GLY A 120 4.77 8.47 0.65
N PHE A 121 5.13 8.48 -0.65
CA PHE A 121 4.83 9.58 -1.56
C PHE A 121 3.32 9.78 -1.78
N LEU A 122 2.56 8.70 -1.94
CA LEU A 122 1.11 8.77 -2.11
C LEU A 122 0.43 9.34 -0.85
N ALA A 123 0.82 8.86 0.33
CA ALA A 123 0.31 9.36 1.60
C ALA A 123 0.67 10.84 1.81
N ALA A 124 1.91 11.24 1.50
CA ALA A 124 2.32 12.64 1.57
C ALA A 124 1.51 13.54 0.62
N ALA A 125 1.25 13.08 -0.61
CA ALA A 125 0.42 13.82 -1.58
C ALA A 125 -1.02 14.00 -1.09
N VAL A 126 -1.59 12.96 -0.49
CA VAL A 126 -2.94 13.03 0.13
C VAL A 126 -2.92 14.01 1.30
N GLY A 127 -1.97 13.89 2.23
CA GLY A 127 -1.84 14.80 3.38
C GLY A 127 -1.66 16.25 2.96
N PHE A 128 -0.80 16.51 1.97
CA PHE A 128 -0.63 17.85 1.39
C PHE A 128 -1.92 18.40 0.80
N SER A 129 -2.63 17.58 0.00
CA SER A 129 -3.89 18.00 -0.63
C SER A 129 -4.98 18.30 0.39
N MET A 130 -5.08 17.50 1.47
CA MET A 130 -6.04 17.75 2.56
C MET A 130 -5.78 19.10 3.24
N VAL A 131 -4.52 19.42 3.52
CA VAL A 131 -4.17 20.68 4.16
C VAL A 131 -4.36 21.87 3.22
N MET A 132 -4.07 21.70 1.91
CA MET A 132 -4.36 22.73 0.90
C MET A 132 -5.85 23.08 0.84
N LEU A 133 -6.73 22.07 0.85
CA LEU A 133 -8.18 22.30 0.90
C LEU A 133 -8.61 23.07 2.15
N LEU A 134 -7.98 22.81 3.31
CA LEU A 134 -8.25 23.56 4.53
C LEU A 134 -7.69 24.99 4.46
N ASN A 135 -6.54 25.18 3.82
CA ASN A 135 -5.88 26.48 3.69
C ASN A 135 -6.61 27.43 2.72
N ASP A 136 -7.38 26.87 1.78
CA ASP A 136 -8.18 27.64 0.81
C ASP A 136 -9.62 27.91 1.30
N ASP A 137 -10.01 27.44 2.50
CA ASP A 137 -11.33 27.70 3.08
C ASP A 137 -11.38 29.13 3.66
N ASP A 138 -12.23 29.97 3.10
CA ASP A 138 -12.48 31.38 3.55
C ASP A 138 -12.89 31.52 5.03
N ARG A 139 -13.27 30.40 5.68
CA ARG A 139 -13.60 30.37 7.11
C ARG A 139 -12.36 30.32 8.00
N ILE A 140 -11.19 30.01 7.42
CA ILE A 140 -9.92 29.92 8.13
C ILE A 140 -9.18 31.24 7.97
N THR A 141 -8.90 31.93 9.08
CA THR A 141 -8.31 33.28 9.11
C THR A 141 -6.78 33.30 8.99
N PHE A 142 -6.12 32.16 8.92
CA PHE A 142 -4.66 32.08 8.80
C PHE A 142 -4.25 31.26 7.58
N HIS A 143 -3.17 31.71 6.91
CA HIS A 143 -2.57 31.01 5.79
C HIS A 143 -1.32 30.27 6.25
N LEU A 144 -1.26 28.98 5.94
CA LEU A 144 -0.11 28.15 6.28
C LEU A 144 1.04 28.39 5.31
N SER A 145 2.26 28.46 5.84
CA SER A 145 3.45 28.58 5.00
C SER A 145 3.73 27.29 4.21
N PRO A 146 4.37 27.37 3.04
CA PRO A 146 4.76 26.17 2.29
C PRO A 146 5.61 25.18 3.08
N ALA A 147 6.48 25.65 3.96
CA ALA A 147 7.29 24.81 4.83
C ALA A 147 6.44 24.03 5.85
N PHE A 148 5.42 24.68 6.39
CA PHE A 148 4.48 24.02 7.30
C PHE A 148 3.61 22.98 6.57
N LEU A 149 3.16 23.29 5.36
CA LEU A 149 2.43 22.34 4.51
C LEU A 149 3.28 21.08 4.23
N ALA A 150 4.55 21.26 3.90
CA ALA A 150 5.49 20.15 3.69
C ALA A 150 5.70 19.33 4.96
N LEU A 151 5.85 19.98 6.12
CA LEU A 151 5.97 19.30 7.41
C LEU A 151 4.72 18.46 7.73
N VAL A 152 3.52 19.01 7.52
CA VAL A 152 2.28 18.27 7.78
C VAL A 152 2.14 17.08 6.81
N ALA A 153 2.48 17.25 5.53
CA ALA A 153 2.49 16.16 4.56
C ALA A 153 3.45 15.04 4.98
N PHE A 154 4.66 15.39 5.45
CA PHE A 154 5.63 14.45 5.99
C PHE A 154 5.08 13.72 7.22
N CYS A 155 4.55 14.45 8.22
CA CYS A 155 3.98 13.83 9.43
C CYS A 155 2.80 12.92 9.09
N PHE A 156 1.96 13.30 8.12
CA PHE A 156 0.84 12.47 7.66
C PHE A 156 1.35 11.18 7.03
N SER A 157 2.34 11.26 6.15
CA SER A 157 2.97 10.08 5.53
C SER A 157 3.58 9.15 6.57
N MET A 158 4.36 9.68 7.50
CA MET A 158 4.93 8.90 8.60
C MET A 158 3.87 8.24 9.48
N THR A 159 2.77 8.94 9.76
CA THR A 159 1.67 8.36 10.55
C THR A 159 1.01 7.18 9.82
N ILE A 160 0.77 7.33 8.51
CA ILE A 160 0.18 6.24 7.70
C ILE A 160 1.14 5.05 7.65
N GLY A 161 2.45 5.28 7.43
CA GLY A 161 3.46 4.22 7.45
C GLY A 161 3.47 3.46 8.77
N VAL A 162 3.59 4.17 9.91
CA VAL A 162 3.60 3.54 11.24
C VAL A 162 2.31 2.77 11.53
N LEU A 163 1.14 3.29 11.12
CA LEU A 163 -0.12 2.55 11.29
C LEU A 163 -0.16 1.28 10.43
N TRP A 164 0.47 1.31 9.26
CA TRP A 164 0.62 0.15 8.41
C TRP A 164 1.50 -0.91 9.05
N GLU A 165 2.67 -0.53 9.59
CA GLU A 165 3.56 -1.42 10.34
C GLU A 165 2.86 -2.07 11.55
N PHE A 166 2.03 -1.31 12.28
CA PHE A 166 1.24 -1.90 13.36
C PHE A 166 0.22 -2.92 12.86
N PHE A 167 -0.33 -2.71 11.68
CA PHE A 167 -1.23 -3.66 11.07
C PHE A 167 -0.48 -4.94 10.66
N GLU A 168 0.67 -4.82 9.98
CA GLU A 168 1.49 -5.95 9.54
C GLU A 168 2.00 -6.76 10.74
N PHE A 169 2.58 -6.09 11.74
CA PHE A 169 2.97 -6.74 13.00
C PHE A 169 1.80 -7.47 13.66
N GLY A 170 0.61 -6.87 13.68
CA GLY A 170 -0.58 -7.50 14.25
C GLY A 170 -1.00 -8.74 13.47
N MET A 171 -0.95 -8.71 12.15
CA MET A 171 -1.24 -9.86 11.31
C MET A 171 -0.27 -11.01 11.57
N ASP A 172 1.02 -10.71 11.62
CA ASP A 172 2.06 -11.71 11.85
C ASP A 172 1.96 -12.31 13.24
N PHE A 173 1.76 -11.46 14.26
CA PHE A 173 1.67 -11.90 15.65
C PHE A 173 0.41 -12.73 15.95
N PHE A 174 -0.77 -12.32 15.44
CA PHE A 174 -2.04 -12.98 15.78
C PHE A 174 -2.43 -14.09 14.81
N LEU A 175 -2.06 -13.98 13.54
CA LEU A 175 -2.48 -14.90 12.49
C LEU A 175 -1.34 -15.78 11.96
N GLY A 176 -0.08 -15.50 12.35
CA GLY A 176 1.10 -16.23 11.88
C GLY A 176 1.34 -16.05 10.38
N THR A 177 1.08 -14.86 9.89
CA THR A 177 1.44 -14.44 8.52
C THR A 177 2.90 -13.98 8.48
N ASP A 178 3.39 -13.53 7.36
CA ASP A 178 4.71 -12.94 7.14
C ASP A 178 4.51 -11.69 6.28
N MET A 179 3.88 -10.67 6.89
CA MET A 179 3.64 -9.39 6.23
C MET A 179 4.83 -8.47 6.40
N GLN A 180 5.41 -8.41 7.61
CA GLN A 180 6.72 -7.80 7.84
C GLN A 180 7.79 -8.75 7.32
N LYS A 181 8.36 -8.42 6.15
CA LYS A 181 9.23 -9.36 5.42
C LYS A 181 10.55 -9.61 6.14
N ASP A 182 10.92 -10.88 6.21
CA ASP A 182 12.14 -11.33 6.86
C ASP A 182 13.39 -10.98 6.05
N THR A 183 14.43 -10.57 6.76
CA THR A 183 15.74 -10.27 6.15
C THR A 183 16.83 -11.12 6.77
N VAL A 184 17.79 -11.57 5.95
CA VAL A 184 18.98 -12.29 6.42
C VAL A 184 20.07 -11.29 6.80
N ILE A 185 20.42 -11.27 8.10
CA ILE A 185 21.50 -10.43 8.65
C ILE A 185 22.74 -11.26 9.00
N HIS A 186 23.90 -10.63 8.98
CA HIS A 186 25.19 -11.29 9.22
C HIS A 186 25.85 -10.83 10.52
N ALA A 187 25.23 -9.95 11.28
CA ALA A 187 25.72 -9.52 12.59
C ALA A 187 24.58 -9.24 13.55
N ILE A 188 24.77 -9.56 14.80
CA ILE A 188 23.86 -9.24 15.92
C ILE A 188 24.60 -8.38 16.92
N HIS A 189 23.93 -7.34 17.40
CA HIS A 189 24.38 -6.46 18.46
C HIS A 189 23.32 -6.47 19.58
N SER A 190 23.66 -7.01 20.74
CA SER A 190 22.68 -7.11 21.83
C SER A 190 23.32 -6.95 23.20
N VAL A 191 22.66 -6.20 24.07
CA VAL A 191 22.97 -6.12 25.49
C VAL A 191 22.48 -7.36 26.26
N SER A 192 21.47 -8.06 25.72
CA SER A 192 20.95 -9.29 26.32
C SER A 192 21.94 -10.44 26.30
N LEU A 193 22.99 -10.36 25.47
CA LEU A 193 24.08 -11.33 25.42
C LEU A 193 25.20 -11.03 26.43
N ASP A 194 25.13 -9.92 27.19
CA ASP A 194 26.10 -9.59 28.24
C ASP A 194 25.84 -10.37 29.53
N PRO A 195 26.71 -11.36 29.87
CA PRO A 195 26.50 -12.20 31.05
C PRO A 195 26.69 -11.42 32.37
N THR A 196 27.28 -10.22 32.30
CA THR A 196 27.54 -9.39 33.48
C THR A 196 26.36 -8.48 33.81
N LEU A 197 25.32 -8.42 32.95
CA LEU A 197 24.16 -7.54 33.09
C LEU A 197 24.53 -6.05 33.25
N SER A 198 25.68 -5.64 32.71
CA SER A 198 26.21 -4.27 32.80
C SER A 198 25.78 -3.38 31.65
N ASN A 199 24.80 -3.81 30.84
CA ASN A 199 24.32 -3.10 29.66
C ASN A 199 25.40 -2.91 28.57
N LYS A 200 26.37 -3.81 28.51
CA LYS A 200 27.43 -3.79 27.52
C LYS A 200 26.93 -4.48 26.26
N VAL A 201 27.07 -3.82 25.10
CA VAL A 201 26.73 -4.41 23.82
C VAL A 201 27.71 -5.54 23.48
N VAL A 202 27.20 -6.74 23.29
CA VAL A 202 27.93 -7.88 22.74
C VAL A 202 27.63 -7.99 21.27
N THR A 203 28.66 -8.08 20.43
CA THR A 203 28.55 -8.23 18.99
C THR A 203 28.94 -9.62 18.56
N ILE A 204 28.09 -10.27 17.77
CA ILE A 204 28.39 -11.50 17.05
C ILE A 204 28.49 -11.13 15.57
N PRO A 205 29.70 -10.97 15.00
CA PRO A 205 29.86 -10.65 13.58
C PRO A 205 29.92 -11.95 12.73
N ASP A 206 29.86 -11.75 11.42
CA ASP A 206 30.13 -12.80 10.39
C ASP A 206 29.31 -14.07 10.59
N ILE A 207 28.03 -13.92 10.93
CA ILE A 207 27.10 -15.06 11.09
C ILE A 207 26.96 -15.77 9.74
N GLN A 208 27.31 -17.06 9.71
CA GLN A 208 27.28 -17.90 8.51
C GLN A 208 26.05 -18.81 8.47
N ASP A 209 25.49 -19.13 9.61
CA ASP A 209 24.34 -20.03 9.74
C ASP A 209 23.70 -19.92 11.13
N VAL A 210 22.47 -20.39 11.23
CA VAL A 210 21.70 -20.52 12.47
C VAL A 210 21.18 -21.95 12.59
N VAL A 211 21.34 -22.51 13.77
CA VAL A 211 20.85 -23.84 14.12
C VAL A 211 19.64 -23.71 15.04
N ILE A 212 18.49 -24.18 14.59
CA ILE A 212 17.26 -24.22 15.39
C ILE A 212 16.88 -25.67 15.65
N ASN A 213 16.69 -26.03 16.91
CA ASN A 213 16.36 -27.41 17.34
C ASN A 213 17.36 -28.48 16.85
N GLY A 214 18.61 -28.10 16.61
CA GLY A 214 19.66 -28.99 16.13
C GLY A 214 19.75 -29.12 14.60
N GLU A 215 18.91 -28.40 13.87
CA GLU A 215 18.94 -28.36 12.40
C GLU A 215 19.45 -27.02 11.90
N SER A 216 20.40 -27.05 10.93
CA SER A 216 20.88 -25.87 10.24
C SER A 216 19.81 -25.36 9.29
N LEU A 217 19.56 -24.05 9.31
CA LEU A 217 18.61 -23.42 8.36
C LEU A 217 19.22 -23.22 6.96
N GLY A 218 20.55 -23.23 6.85
CA GLY A 218 21.25 -23.06 5.56
C GLY A 218 21.03 -21.70 4.89
N LEU A 219 20.66 -20.68 5.65
CA LEU A 219 20.33 -19.35 5.13
C LEU A 219 21.56 -18.47 4.86
N GLY A 220 22.74 -18.91 5.26
CA GLY A 220 23.98 -18.13 5.15
C GLY A 220 24.08 -16.96 6.13
N GLY A 221 23.17 -16.85 7.09
CA GLY A 221 23.11 -15.80 8.09
C GLY A 221 21.99 -16.03 9.10
N TYR A 222 21.66 -15.02 9.89
CA TYR A 222 20.55 -15.05 10.85
C TYR A 222 19.30 -14.43 10.24
N LEU A 223 18.16 -15.05 10.41
CA LEU A 223 16.87 -14.54 9.96
C LEU A 223 16.37 -13.49 10.96
N ASP A 224 16.23 -12.26 10.51
CA ASP A 224 15.68 -11.16 11.28
C ASP A 224 14.20 -10.96 10.92
N ILE A 225 13.34 -11.23 11.88
CA ILE A 225 11.90 -11.22 11.68
C ILE A 225 11.33 -9.81 11.84
N GLY A 226 11.29 -9.05 10.77
CA GLY A 226 10.57 -7.77 10.67
C GLY A 226 11.32 -6.53 11.17
N LEU A 227 12.56 -6.61 11.67
CA LEU A 227 13.28 -5.43 12.18
C LEU A 227 13.61 -4.42 11.09
N LEU A 228 14.09 -4.90 9.94
CA LEU A 228 14.47 -4.02 8.83
C LEU A 228 13.24 -3.52 8.06
N ASP A 229 12.22 -4.35 7.92
CA ASP A 229 10.96 -3.97 7.31
C ASP A 229 10.32 -2.75 8.01
N THR A 230 10.29 -2.75 9.33
CA THR A 230 9.82 -1.60 10.13
C THR A 230 10.57 -0.29 9.83
N MET A 231 11.79 -0.36 9.28
CA MET A 231 12.63 0.81 8.99
C MET A 231 12.56 1.27 7.52
N GLU A 232 11.90 0.53 6.64
CA GLU A 232 11.71 0.83 5.22
C GLU A 232 10.52 1.75 4.97
#